data_ad782cf7826b90266f5c4c92666052e0
#
_entry.id   ad782cf7826b90266f5c4c92666052e0
#
_cell.length_a   1.000
_cell.length_b   1.000
_cell.length_c   1.000
_cell.angle_alpha   90.00
_cell.angle_beta   90.00
_cell.angle_gamma   90.00
#
_symmetry.space_group_name_H-M   'P 1'
#
loop_
_entity.id
_entity.type
_entity.pdbx_description
1 polymer ?
#
loop_
_entity_poly.entity_id
_entity_poly.type
_entity_poly.pdbx_seq_one_letter_code
_entity_poly.pdbx_strand_id
1 'polypeptide(L)'
;MLGQQFYHETIRKVIVGFGTTFNNIQLVRKDSSGNVAQSMKVPLAYGPREKFLVRLRADPDLGSKVAVTLPRIGFEIQNLSYDPTRKLNRVQKFKKVKGATSRELDTQFMPVPYNLSIQLYVMAKQSDDALQIVEQILPYFQPDYTITINDMADMGIKRDVPIILNGISYEDNYQGDF
;
A
#
# COMPACT_ATOMS: atom_id res chain seq x y z
N MET A 1 -12.63 16.72 24.83
CA MET A 1 -11.59 16.05 24.04
C MET A 1 -11.99 15.77 22.61
N LEU A 2 -13.22 15.47 22.36
CA LEU A 2 -13.74 15.24 21.00
C LEU A 2 -14.34 16.54 20.44
N GLY A 3 -13.60 17.57 20.26
CA GLY A 3 -14.08 18.84 19.73
C GLY A 3 -12.99 19.68 19.08
N GLN A 4 -11.74 19.27 19.22
CA GLN A 4 -10.63 19.90 18.52
C GLN A 4 -10.33 19.10 17.25
N GLN A 5 -10.40 19.77 16.12
CA GLN A 5 -9.98 19.18 14.87
C GLN A 5 -8.46 19.10 14.85
N PHE A 6 -7.92 17.89 14.61
CA PHE A 6 -6.51 17.69 14.31
C PHE A 6 -6.38 16.62 13.23
N TYR A 7 -5.44 16.81 12.30
CA TYR A 7 -5.18 15.87 11.22
C TYR A 7 -3.70 15.90 10.85
N HIS A 8 -2.96 14.90 11.28
CA HIS A 8 -1.51 14.78 11.04
C HIS A 8 -1.17 13.91 9.83
N GLU A 9 -2.18 13.45 9.09
CA GLU A 9 -2.03 12.59 7.90
C GLU A 9 -1.26 11.28 8.12
N THR A 10 -1.12 10.82 9.35
CA THR A 10 -0.29 9.64 9.67
C THR A 10 -0.74 8.40 8.89
N ILE A 11 -2.05 8.07 8.90
CA ILE A 11 -2.58 6.93 8.14
C ILE A 11 -2.36 7.12 6.64
N ARG A 12 -2.59 8.34 6.13
CA ARG A 12 -2.37 8.66 4.72
C ARG A 12 -0.92 8.45 4.31
N LYS A 13 0.03 8.89 5.12
CA LYS A 13 1.47 8.70 4.88
C LYS A 13 1.86 7.22 4.84
N VAL A 14 1.27 6.39 5.72
CA VAL A 14 1.45 4.93 5.70
C VAL A 14 0.95 4.33 4.39
N ILE A 15 -0.26 4.71 3.96
CA ILE A 15 -0.86 4.23 2.70
C ILE A 15 -0.01 4.63 1.49
N VAL A 16 0.46 5.88 1.45
CA VAL A 16 1.34 6.36 0.38
C VAL A 16 2.67 5.64 0.38
N GLY A 17 3.28 5.44 1.56
CA GLY A 17 4.51 4.66 1.70
C GLY A 17 4.36 3.23 1.21
N PHE A 18 3.27 2.57 1.60
CA PHE A 18 2.92 1.24 1.11
C PHE A 18 2.77 1.21 -0.42
N GLY A 19 1.98 2.12 -0.99
CA GLY A 19 1.79 2.21 -2.44
C GLY A 19 3.10 2.49 -3.20
N THR A 20 3.99 3.32 -2.63
CA THR A 20 5.28 3.61 -3.26
C THR A 20 6.17 2.37 -3.35
N THR A 21 6.11 1.48 -2.35
CA THR A 21 6.87 0.23 -2.32
C THR A 21 6.55 -0.67 -3.53
N PHE A 22 5.29 -0.73 -3.95
CA PHE A 22 4.84 -1.61 -5.05
C PHE A 22 4.67 -0.89 -6.40
N ASN A 23 5.01 0.39 -6.49
CA ASN A 23 4.72 1.19 -7.69
C ASN A 23 5.68 0.96 -8.87
N ASN A 24 6.78 0.23 -8.70
CA ASN A 24 7.80 0.07 -9.73
C ASN A 24 7.90 -1.36 -10.30
N ILE A 25 6.87 -2.17 -10.12
CA ILE A 25 6.83 -3.51 -10.66
C ILE A 25 6.69 -3.45 -12.19
N GLN A 26 7.58 -4.17 -12.88
CA GLN A 26 7.61 -4.25 -14.33
C GLN A 26 7.31 -5.67 -14.78
N LEU A 27 6.52 -5.78 -15.82
CA LEU A 27 6.21 -7.04 -16.48
C LEU A 27 6.95 -7.10 -17.82
N VAL A 28 7.60 -8.23 -18.07
CA VAL A 28 8.32 -8.48 -19.32
C VAL A 28 7.75 -9.72 -19.98
N ARG A 29 7.21 -9.55 -21.19
CA ARG A 29 6.77 -10.66 -22.04
C ARG A 29 7.85 -10.99 -23.03
N LYS A 30 8.14 -12.28 -23.18
CA LYS A 30 9.13 -12.80 -24.12
C LYS A 30 8.44 -13.41 -25.32
N ASP A 31 9.08 -13.31 -26.48
CA ASP A 31 8.68 -14.01 -27.72
C ASP A 31 9.11 -15.47 -27.65
N SER A 32 8.60 -16.30 -28.58
CA SER A 32 8.97 -17.72 -28.78
C SER A 32 10.48 -17.95 -28.92
N SER A 33 11.20 -16.95 -29.37
CA SER A 33 12.67 -16.94 -29.48
C SER A 33 13.41 -16.54 -28.21
N GLY A 34 12.71 -16.25 -27.11
CA GLY A 34 13.29 -15.81 -25.83
C GLY A 34 13.65 -14.33 -25.76
N ASN A 35 13.42 -13.55 -26.81
CA ASN A 35 13.67 -12.12 -26.83
C ASN A 35 12.54 -11.36 -26.14
N VAL A 36 12.86 -10.19 -25.56
CA VAL A 36 11.87 -9.30 -24.95
C VAL A 36 10.97 -8.72 -26.03
N ALA A 37 9.71 -9.19 -26.08
CA ALA A 37 8.70 -8.68 -27.00
C ALA A 37 8.03 -7.42 -26.48
N GLN A 38 7.76 -7.35 -25.17
CA GLN A 38 7.08 -6.23 -24.53
C GLN A 38 7.55 -6.07 -23.08
N SER A 39 7.83 -4.83 -22.68
CA SER A 39 8.05 -4.45 -21.29
C SER A 39 7.06 -3.38 -20.92
N MET A 40 6.37 -3.56 -19.78
CA MET A 40 5.40 -2.59 -19.29
C MET A 40 5.48 -2.45 -17.78
N LYS A 41 5.27 -1.23 -17.28
CA LYS A 41 5.08 -0.97 -15.87
C LYS A 41 3.66 -1.32 -15.47
N VAL A 42 3.51 -2.09 -14.39
CA VAL A 42 2.20 -2.47 -13.86
C VAL A 42 1.60 -1.30 -13.08
N PRO A 43 0.44 -0.77 -13.48
CA PRO A 43 -0.18 0.33 -12.79
C PRO A 43 -0.71 -0.10 -11.41
N LEU A 44 -0.45 0.73 -10.40
CA LEU A 44 -0.93 0.54 -9.04
C LEU A 44 -2.03 1.55 -8.73
N ALA A 45 -3.10 1.13 -8.04
CA ALA A 45 -4.14 2.03 -7.58
C ALA A 45 -4.70 1.62 -6.22
N TYR A 46 -5.05 2.63 -5.40
CA TYR A 46 -5.80 2.42 -4.17
C TYR A 46 -7.30 2.35 -4.47
N GLY A 47 -7.96 1.33 -3.99
CA GLY A 47 -9.41 1.20 -4.07
C GLY A 47 -9.88 -0.25 -3.91
N PRO A 48 -11.18 -0.43 -3.59
CA PRO A 48 -11.79 -1.75 -3.42
C PRO A 48 -11.68 -2.61 -4.67
N ARG A 49 -11.41 -3.91 -4.49
CA ARG A 49 -11.34 -4.90 -5.58
C ARG A 49 -12.58 -4.86 -6.46
N GLU A 50 -13.75 -4.78 -5.84
CA GLU A 50 -15.04 -4.76 -6.55
C GLU A 50 -15.18 -3.59 -7.52
N LYS A 51 -14.65 -2.41 -7.17
CA LYS A 51 -14.68 -1.24 -8.05
C LYS A 51 -13.96 -1.49 -9.37
N PHE A 52 -12.88 -2.25 -9.35
CA PHE A 52 -12.14 -2.60 -10.56
C PHE A 52 -12.86 -3.70 -11.34
N LEU A 53 -13.42 -4.69 -10.64
CA LEU A 53 -14.22 -5.76 -11.28
C LEU A 53 -15.48 -5.23 -11.96
N VAL A 54 -16.20 -4.31 -11.33
CA VAL A 54 -17.36 -3.65 -11.93
C VAL A 54 -16.96 -2.89 -13.19
N ARG A 55 -15.85 -2.18 -13.18
CA ARG A 55 -15.36 -1.47 -14.37
C ARG A 55 -14.92 -2.40 -15.49
N LEU A 56 -14.35 -3.56 -15.17
CA LEU A 56 -14.01 -4.58 -16.14
C LEU A 56 -15.25 -5.21 -16.77
N ARG A 57 -16.33 -5.37 -16.00
CA ARG A 57 -17.61 -5.96 -16.46
C ARG A 57 -18.53 -4.97 -17.19
N ALA A 58 -18.45 -3.69 -16.83
CA ALA A 58 -19.38 -2.67 -17.32
C ALA A 58 -19.15 -2.26 -18.78
N ASP A 59 -18.05 -2.68 -19.40
CA ASP A 59 -17.65 -2.14 -20.68
C ASP A 59 -17.01 -3.17 -21.63
N PRO A 60 -17.78 -4.19 -22.08
CA PRO A 60 -17.26 -5.14 -23.06
C PRO A 60 -17.15 -4.58 -24.49
N ASP A 61 -17.85 -3.47 -24.81
CA ASP A 61 -18.00 -3.05 -26.23
C ASP A 61 -18.09 -1.53 -26.39
N LEU A 62 -17.01 -0.81 -26.05
CA LEU A 62 -17.17 0.63 -26.05
C LEU A 62 -16.16 1.43 -26.76
N GLY A 63 -16.65 2.21 -27.66
CA GLY A 63 -16.02 3.33 -28.31
C GLY A 63 -15.41 4.39 -27.40
N SER A 64 -15.41 4.21 -26.10
CA SER A 64 -14.69 5.05 -25.13
C SER A 64 -13.53 4.27 -24.52
N LYS A 65 -12.32 4.77 -24.77
CA LYS A 65 -11.03 4.24 -24.32
C LYS A 65 -10.81 4.28 -22.80
N VAL A 66 -11.71 3.78 -21.99
CA VAL A 66 -11.54 3.76 -20.53
C VAL A 66 -11.68 2.36 -19.97
N ALA A 67 -11.10 1.44 -20.63
CA ALA A 67 -10.93 0.14 -20.03
C ALA A 67 -9.84 0.21 -18.94
N VAL A 68 -10.09 -0.48 -17.86
CA VAL A 68 -9.04 -0.79 -16.89
C VAL A 68 -8.05 -1.70 -17.61
N THR A 69 -6.86 -1.19 -17.86
CA THR A 69 -5.81 -2.00 -18.50
C THR A 69 -5.34 -3.08 -17.53
N LEU A 70 -5.28 -4.32 -17.99
CA LEU A 70 -4.65 -5.44 -17.29
C LEU A 70 -3.26 -5.71 -17.89
N PRO A 71 -2.27 -6.15 -17.13
CA PRO A 71 -2.29 -6.41 -15.67
C PRO A 71 -2.34 -5.13 -14.83
N ARG A 72 -2.88 -5.23 -13.61
CA ARG A 72 -3.00 -4.12 -12.66
C ARG A 72 -2.87 -4.62 -11.23
N ILE A 73 -2.28 -3.79 -10.40
CA ILE A 73 -2.22 -4.00 -8.95
C ILE A 73 -3.17 -2.99 -8.28
N GLY A 74 -3.94 -3.49 -7.33
CA GLY A 74 -4.75 -2.64 -6.46
C GLY A 74 -4.52 -3.00 -5.01
N PHE A 75 -4.85 -2.08 -4.10
CA PHE A 75 -4.81 -2.36 -2.68
C PHE A 75 -5.85 -1.55 -1.92
N GLU A 76 -6.30 -2.09 -0.81
CA GLU A 76 -7.27 -1.46 0.07
C GLU A 76 -6.99 -1.78 1.54
N ILE A 77 -7.46 -0.90 2.42
CA ILE A 77 -7.45 -1.16 3.87
C ILE A 77 -8.62 -2.07 4.18
N GLN A 78 -8.32 -3.21 4.83
CA GLN A 78 -9.33 -4.15 5.29
C GLN A 78 -9.73 -3.90 6.74
N ASN A 79 -8.75 -3.63 7.60
CA ASN A 79 -9.01 -3.49 9.03
C ASN A 79 -7.96 -2.60 9.71
N LEU A 80 -8.37 -1.98 10.80
CA LEU A 80 -7.53 -1.23 11.72
C LEU A 80 -7.81 -1.75 13.13
N SER A 81 -6.89 -2.51 13.71
CA SER A 81 -7.04 -3.12 15.03
C SER A 81 -6.03 -2.55 16.04
N TYR A 82 -6.50 -2.29 17.27
CA TYR A 82 -5.62 -1.89 18.36
C TYR A 82 -4.75 -3.05 18.82
N ASP A 83 -3.47 -2.78 19.08
CA ASP A 83 -2.53 -3.77 19.59
C ASP A 83 -2.20 -3.51 21.08
N PRO A 84 -2.79 -4.27 22.00
CA PRO A 84 -2.55 -4.09 23.43
C PRO A 84 -1.14 -4.50 23.86
N THR A 85 -0.46 -5.35 23.11
CA THR A 85 0.87 -5.88 23.47
C THR A 85 1.96 -4.81 23.34
N ARG A 86 1.79 -3.87 22.41
CA ARG A 86 2.71 -2.75 22.17
C ARG A 86 2.27 -1.46 22.88
N LYS A 87 1.38 -1.53 23.86
CA LYS A 87 0.88 -0.38 24.59
C LYS A 87 2.00 0.38 25.32
N LEU A 88 2.10 1.67 25.05
CA LEU A 88 3.03 2.57 25.71
C LEU A 88 2.38 3.34 26.88
N ASN A 89 3.20 3.93 27.75
CA ASN A 89 2.72 4.71 28.88
C ASN A 89 2.04 6.00 28.37
N ARG A 90 0.78 6.24 28.80
CA ARG A 90 -0.03 7.39 28.36
C ARG A 90 0.49 8.74 28.88
N VAL A 91 1.23 8.75 29.99
CA VAL A 91 1.71 9.97 30.63
C VAL A 91 2.99 10.49 29.98
N GLN A 92 3.72 9.62 29.32
CA GLN A 92 4.98 9.99 28.66
C GLN A 92 4.74 10.86 27.42
N LYS A 93 5.58 11.88 27.26
CA LYS A 93 5.51 12.85 26.17
C LYS A 93 6.89 13.09 25.58
N PHE A 94 6.96 13.21 24.27
CA PHE A 94 8.12 13.78 23.59
C PHE A 94 8.00 15.29 23.58
N LYS A 95 9.12 15.97 23.92
CA LYS A 95 9.20 17.43 23.90
C LYS A 95 10.38 17.85 23.06
N LYS A 96 10.19 18.87 22.22
CA LYS A 96 11.23 19.49 21.41
C LYS A 96 11.11 20.99 21.48
N VAL A 97 12.24 21.68 21.59
CA VAL A 97 12.28 23.14 21.52
C VAL A 97 12.02 23.60 20.10
N LYS A 98 11.10 24.53 19.92
CA LYS A 98 10.70 25.11 18.64
C LYS A 98 11.71 26.16 18.19
N GLY A 99 12.80 25.71 17.55
CA GLY A 99 13.88 26.58 17.10
C GLY A 99 14.93 26.95 18.16
N ALA A 100 16.08 27.40 17.73
CA ALA A 100 17.23 27.64 18.62
C ALA A 100 17.05 28.80 19.61
N THR A 101 16.14 29.73 19.34
CA THR A 101 15.90 30.96 20.11
C THR A 101 14.53 31.02 20.78
N SER A 102 13.65 30.04 20.54
CA SER A 102 12.29 30.03 21.06
C SER A 102 12.22 29.39 22.47
N ARG A 103 11.41 30.01 23.34
CA ARG A 103 11.04 29.41 24.63
C ARG A 103 9.83 28.47 24.51
N GLU A 104 9.31 28.24 23.31
CA GLU A 104 8.17 27.37 23.05
C GLU A 104 8.62 25.91 22.94
N LEU A 105 7.82 25.01 23.50
CA LEU A 105 8.02 23.57 23.46
C LEU A 105 6.91 22.92 22.66
N ASP A 106 7.28 22.25 21.57
CA ASP A 106 6.39 21.31 20.91
C ASP A 106 6.30 20.03 21.73
N THR A 107 5.08 19.60 22.00
CA THR A 107 4.82 18.41 22.82
C THR A 107 3.98 17.41 22.07
N GLN A 108 4.46 16.18 21.98
CA GLN A 108 3.72 15.06 21.42
C GLN A 108 3.46 14.00 22.48
N PHE A 109 2.24 13.51 22.56
CA PHE A 109 1.89 12.34 23.36
C PHE A 109 2.47 11.07 22.72
N MET A 110 2.72 10.03 23.52
CA MET A 110 3.13 8.73 23.00
C MET A 110 2.10 8.18 22.02
N PRO A 111 2.56 7.60 20.91
CA PRO A 111 1.68 7.03 19.90
C PRO A 111 0.91 5.82 20.42
N VAL A 112 -0.29 5.67 19.92
CA VAL A 112 -1.13 4.50 20.19
C VAL A 112 -0.83 3.44 19.12
N PRO A 113 -0.52 2.20 19.50
CA PRO A 113 -0.19 1.15 18.54
C PRO A 113 -1.46 0.57 17.89
N TYR A 114 -1.48 0.58 16.57
CA TYR A 114 -2.51 -0.05 15.76
C TYR A 114 -1.87 -0.92 14.69
N ASN A 115 -2.50 -2.04 14.39
CA ASN A 115 -2.20 -2.88 13.24
C ASN A 115 -3.14 -2.49 12.10
N LEU A 116 -2.56 -2.20 10.95
CA LEU A 116 -3.28 -1.87 9.72
C LEU A 116 -3.21 -3.08 8.79
N SER A 117 -4.33 -3.74 8.54
CA SER A 117 -4.42 -4.83 7.58
C SER A 117 -4.72 -4.27 6.20
N ILE A 118 -3.83 -4.52 5.26
CA ILE A 118 -3.96 -4.10 3.86
C ILE A 118 -4.06 -5.36 3.01
N GLN A 119 -5.01 -5.39 2.10
CA GLN A 119 -5.09 -6.39 1.06
C GLN A 119 -4.53 -5.82 -0.23
N LEU A 120 -3.49 -6.46 -0.76
CA LEU A 120 -2.94 -6.21 -2.08
C LEU A 120 -3.49 -7.28 -3.02
N TYR A 121 -3.98 -6.88 -4.18
CA TYR A 121 -4.49 -7.80 -5.18
C TYR A 121 -3.90 -7.50 -6.56
N VAL A 122 -3.52 -8.56 -7.24
CA VAL A 122 -2.99 -8.54 -8.59
C VAL A 122 -4.07 -9.07 -9.53
N MET A 123 -4.42 -8.28 -10.51
CA MET A 123 -5.38 -8.66 -11.55
C MET A 123 -4.64 -8.78 -12.87
N ALA A 124 -4.68 -9.95 -13.49
CA ALA A 124 -4.08 -10.21 -14.77
C ALA A 124 -5.01 -11.05 -15.65
N LYS A 125 -4.88 -10.94 -16.96
CA LYS A 125 -5.61 -11.78 -17.92
C LYS A 125 -4.93 -13.14 -18.08
N GLN A 126 -3.61 -13.19 -17.96
CA GLN A 126 -2.80 -14.40 -18.09
C GLN A 126 -2.20 -14.77 -16.73
N SER A 127 -2.20 -16.04 -16.39
CA SER A 127 -1.63 -16.55 -15.12
C SER A 127 -0.13 -16.25 -15.01
N ASP A 128 0.61 -16.35 -16.12
CA ASP A 128 2.04 -16.07 -16.16
C ASP A 128 2.37 -14.63 -15.78
N ASP A 129 1.56 -13.66 -16.22
CA ASP A 129 1.71 -12.26 -15.84
C ASP A 129 1.53 -12.06 -14.33
N ALA A 130 0.54 -12.74 -13.74
CA ALA A 130 0.29 -12.69 -12.30
C ALA A 130 1.43 -13.30 -11.49
N LEU A 131 1.92 -14.46 -11.90
CA LEU A 131 3.05 -15.16 -11.25
C LEU A 131 4.32 -14.32 -11.33
N GLN A 132 4.63 -13.72 -12.48
CA GLN A 132 5.79 -12.84 -12.65
C GLN A 132 5.74 -11.62 -11.71
N ILE A 133 4.56 -11.05 -11.48
CA ILE A 133 4.38 -9.94 -10.53
C ILE A 133 4.60 -10.42 -9.10
N VAL A 134 4.03 -11.57 -8.71
CA VAL A 134 4.15 -12.13 -7.36
C VAL A 134 5.59 -12.50 -7.06
N GLU A 135 6.31 -13.12 -8.00
CA GLU A 135 7.73 -13.47 -7.85
C GLU A 135 8.64 -12.25 -7.63
N GLN A 136 8.26 -11.08 -8.11
CA GLN A 136 8.98 -9.84 -7.84
C GLN A 136 8.74 -9.29 -6.44
N ILE A 137 7.61 -9.63 -5.81
CA ILE A 137 7.22 -9.14 -4.48
C ILE A 137 7.79 -10.03 -3.38
N LEU A 138 7.68 -11.34 -3.51
CA LEU A 138 7.97 -12.32 -2.46
C LEU A 138 9.38 -12.23 -1.85
N PRO A 139 10.46 -12.05 -2.63
CA PRO A 139 11.81 -12.06 -2.10
C PRO A 139 12.12 -10.93 -1.10
N TYR A 140 11.32 -9.86 -1.11
CA TYR A 140 11.52 -8.72 -0.20
C TYR A 140 10.94 -8.98 1.20
N PHE A 141 10.11 -10.02 1.38
CA PHE A 141 9.45 -10.33 2.64
C PHE A 141 10.10 -11.55 3.32
N GLN A 142 11.04 -11.29 4.27
CA GLN A 142 11.76 -12.32 5.04
C GLN A 142 11.82 -12.01 6.55
N PRO A 143 10.79 -12.16 7.32
CA PRO A 143 9.34 -12.14 7.05
C PRO A 143 8.76 -10.74 6.86
N ASP A 144 9.51 -9.69 7.17
CA ASP A 144 9.06 -8.30 7.15
C ASP A 144 9.91 -7.42 6.22
N TYR A 145 9.27 -6.41 5.72
CA TYR A 145 9.87 -5.31 4.97
C TYR A 145 9.58 -3.99 5.66
N THR A 146 10.60 -3.29 6.12
CA THR A 146 10.42 -2.06 6.89
C THR A 146 10.51 -0.81 6.01
N ILE A 147 9.51 0.06 6.10
CA ILE A 147 9.51 1.38 5.47
C ILE A 147 9.64 2.47 6.51
N THR A 148 10.45 3.49 6.23
CA THR A 148 10.58 4.67 7.11
C THR A 148 9.66 5.79 6.64
N ILE A 149 8.79 6.24 7.51
CA ILE A 149 7.82 7.30 7.24
C ILE A 149 8.17 8.53 8.06
N ASN A 150 8.12 9.70 7.43
CA ASN A 150 8.25 10.98 8.12
C ASN A 150 6.90 11.35 8.73
N ASP A 151 6.68 10.98 10.01
CA ASP A 151 5.40 11.16 10.69
C ASP A 151 5.13 12.63 10.99
N MET A 152 6.08 13.29 11.65
CA MET A 152 6.00 14.73 11.96
C MET A 152 7.28 15.43 11.51
N ALA A 153 7.19 16.11 10.37
CA ALA A 153 8.33 16.85 9.79
C ALA A 153 8.82 17.97 10.73
N ASP A 154 7.90 18.69 11.38
CA ASP A 154 8.20 19.81 12.27
C ASP A 154 9.00 19.38 13.51
N MET A 155 8.71 18.20 14.03
CA MET A 155 9.45 17.62 15.14
C MET A 155 10.64 16.75 14.69
N GLY A 156 10.79 16.48 13.40
CA GLY A 156 11.81 15.59 12.85
C GLY A 156 11.63 14.13 13.27
N ILE A 157 10.41 13.72 13.58
CA ILE A 157 10.09 12.36 14.01
C ILE A 157 9.86 11.48 12.79
N LYS A 158 10.75 10.50 12.63
CA LYS A 158 10.62 9.42 11.66
C LYS A 158 10.14 8.16 12.36
N ARG A 159 9.33 7.35 11.69
CA ARG A 159 8.87 6.06 12.19
C ARG A 159 9.16 4.98 11.18
N ASP A 160 9.68 3.89 11.69
CA ASP A 160 9.85 2.66 10.95
C ASP A 160 8.58 1.83 11.11
N VAL A 161 7.97 1.49 9.99
CA VAL A 161 6.74 0.71 9.91
C VAL A 161 7.06 -0.62 9.23
N PRO A 162 7.06 -1.72 9.97
CA PRO A 162 7.24 -3.04 9.38
C PRO A 162 5.98 -3.47 8.64
N ILE A 163 6.16 -3.99 7.43
CA ILE A 163 5.13 -4.60 6.61
C ILE A 163 5.38 -6.10 6.63
N ILE A 164 4.42 -6.87 7.11
CA ILE A 164 4.52 -8.33 7.25
C ILE A 164 3.58 -8.97 6.25
N LEU A 165 4.08 -9.92 5.48
CA LEU A 165 3.26 -10.73 4.57
C LEU A 165 2.64 -11.89 5.35
N ASN A 166 1.32 -11.86 5.53
CA ASN A 166 0.59 -12.90 6.27
C ASN A 166 0.27 -14.13 5.41
N GLY A 167 0.02 -13.95 4.12
CA GLY A 167 -0.32 -15.03 3.22
C GLY A 167 -0.70 -14.55 1.84
N ILE A 168 -0.77 -15.49 0.90
CA ILE A 168 -1.16 -15.27 -0.47
C ILE A 168 -2.27 -16.25 -0.80
N SER A 169 -3.34 -15.75 -1.41
CA SER A 169 -4.40 -16.56 -1.99
C SER A 169 -4.40 -16.40 -3.50
N TYR A 170 -4.64 -17.48 -4.21
CA TYR A 170 -4.74 -17.49 -5.65
C TYR A 170 -6.17 -17.89 -6.04
N GLU A 171 -6.81 -17.08 -6.87
CA GLU A 171 -8.17 -17.32 -7.35
C GLU A 171 -8.20 -17.25 -8.88
N ASP A 172 -8.51 -18.36 -9.53
CA ASP A 172 -8.80 -18.40 -10.95
C ASP A 172 -10.31 -18.28 -11.17
N ASN A 173 -10.75 -17.11 -11.62
CA ASN A 173 -12.15 -16.88 -11.95
C ASN A 173 -12.36 -16.97 -13.46
N TYR A 174 -12.89 -18.10 -13.90
CA TYR A 174 -13.34 -18.36 -15.27
C TYR A 174 -14.78 -17.84 -15.49
N GLN A 175 -15.03 -16.58 -15.22
CA GLN A 175 -16.31 -15.95 -15.54
C GLN A 175 -16.10 -14.92 -16.65
N GLY A 176 -16.19 -15.36 -17.87
CA GLY A 176 -16.17 -14.47 -19.02
C GLY A 176 -16.42 -15.26 -20.30
N ASP A 177 -17.41 -14.82 -21.07
CA ASP A 177 -17.57 -15.26 -22.46
C ASP A 177 -16.28 -14.96 -23.24
N PHE A 178 -15.83 -15.95 -23.99
CA PHE A 178 -14.67 -15.86 -24.90
C PHE A 178 -15.06 -15.15 -26.19
#